data_a013daa5c697f64ea50ff4064e1d0613
#
_entry.id   a013daa5c697f64ea50ff4064e1d0613
#
_cell.length_a   1.000
_cell.length_b   1.000
_cell.length_c   1.000
_cell.angle_alpha   90.00
_cell.angle_beta   90.00
_cell.angle_gamma   90.00
#
_symmetry.space_group_name_H-M   'P 1'
#
loop_
_entity.id
_entity.type
_entity.pdbx_description
1 polymer ?
#
loop_
_entity_poly.entity_id
_entity_poly.type
_entity_poly.pdbx_seq_one_letter_code
_entity_poly.pdbx_strand_id
1 'polypeptide(L)'
;QGERELVQDCRSLGQFKLRGIPPMKAGFPLVEVSFKVDSNGLLTVSAFEKRSGTEAQIEVIPSHGLTQMEIDAIMEASFEHAVDDFNRRQLIEFQQSAERVFKGIELNWKVAEEVLSENQRLSIRKQMDVVKQTMTTDDAQILKAELDNLGDLTRPLADSATVSYTHLRAHETTPH
;
A
#
# COMPACT_ATOMS: atom_id res chain seq x y z
N GLN A 1 -1.51 -5.59 19.28
CA GLN A 1 -2.63 -6.43 19.66
C GLN A 1 -3.87 -5.57 19.88
N GLY A 2 -5.01 -5.96 19.34
CA GLY A 2 -6.31 -5.26 19.47
C GLY A 2 -7.22 -5.58 18.30
N GLU A 3 -8.45 -5.09 18.39
CA GLU A 3 -9.52 -5.28 17.39
C GLU A 3 -9.78 -4.02 16.55
N ARG A 4 -8.93 -2.98 16.70
CA ARG A 4 -9.04 -1.74 15.92
C ARG A 4 -8.43 -1.92 14.53
N GLU A 5 -8.97 -1.24 13.52
CA GLU A 5 -8.51 -1.30 12.13
C GLU A 5 -7.11 -0.71 11.91
N LEU A 6 -6.75 0.31 12.69
CA LEU A 6 -5.46 0.96 12.55
C LEU A 6 -4.48 0.49 13.65
N VAL A 7 -3.25 0.18 13.26
CA VAL A 7 -2.18 -0.29 14.16
C VAL A 7 -1.88 0.70 15.29
N GLN A 8 -2.02 2.00 15.03
CA GLN A 8 -1.80 3.05 16.04
C GLN A 8 -2.81 3.02 17.18
N ASP A 9 -3.99 2.46 16.94
CA ASP A 9 -5.08 2.33 17.92
C ASP A 9 -5.05 0.96 18.62
N CYS A 10 -4.06 0.13 18.31
CA CYS A 10 -3.79 -1.16 18.89
C CYS A 10 -2.60 -1.11 19.88
N ARG A 11 -2.56 -2.08 20.80
CA ARG A 11 -1.45 -2.24 21.74
C ARG A 11 -0.19 -2.75 21.03
N SER A 12 0.92 -2.00 21.11
CA SER A 12 2.21 -2.47 20.60
C SER A 12 2.74 -3.60 21.50
N LEU A 13 3.10 -4.72 20.91
CA LEU A 13 3.67 -5.88 21.61
C LEU A 13 5.19 -5.90 21.53
N GLY A 14 5.78 -5.42 20.44
CA GLY A 14 7.21 -5.40 20.25
C GLY A 14 7.60 -4.79 18.90
N GLN A 15 8.88 -4.53 18.72
CA GLN A 15 9.44 -3.99 17.50
C GLN A 15 10.84 -4.54 17.28
N PHE A 16 11.16 -4.93 16.06
CA PHE A 16 12.51 -5.27 15.65
C PHE A 16 12.83 -4.73 14.27
N LYS A 17 14.09 -4.73 13.89
CA LYS A 17 14.56 -4.21 12.61
C LYS A 17 15.36 -5.26 11.87
N LEU A 18 14.96 -5.59 10.67
CA LEU A 18 15.76 -6.35 9.73
C LEU A 18 16.82 -5.43 9.11
N ARG A 19 18.11 -5.71 9.35
CA ARG A 19 19.24 -4.91 8.88
C ARG A 19 20.17 -5.76 8.03
N GLY A 20 21.03 -5.14 7.23
CA GLY A 20 22.03 -5.86 6.42
C GLY A 20 21.47 -6.31 5.06
N ILE A 21 20.32 -5.84 4.65
CA ILE A 21 19.83 -6.04 3.28
C ILE A 21 20.70 -5.20 2.33
N PRO A 22 21.36 -5.81 1.33
CA PRO A 22 22.15 -5.07 0.35
C PRO A 22 21.28 -4.08 -0.43
N PRO A 23 21.83 -2.94 -0.92
CA PRO A 23 21.12 -2.03 -1.79
C PRO A 23 20.63 -2.74 -3.05
N MET A 24 19.32 -2.67 -3.31
CA MET A 24 18.65 -3.28 -4.46
C MET A 24 17.65 -2.31 -5.08
N LYS A 25 17.27 -2.56 -6.34
CA LYS A 25 16.19 -1.80 -6.98
C LYS A 25 14.88 -1.94 -6.19
N ALA A 26 14.07 -0.90 -6.16
CA ALA A 26 12.75 -0.94 -5.55
C ALA A 26 11.91 -2.11 -6.07
N GLY A 27 11.26 -2.86 -5.18
CA GLY A 27 10.49 -4.07 -5.48
C GLY A 27 11.31 -5.35 -5.62
N PHE A 28 12.65 -5.28 -5.60
CA PHE A 28 13.51 -6.47 -5.65
C PHE A 28 13.64 -7.22 -4.32
N PRO A 29 13.77 -6.55 -3.15
CA PRO A 29 13.80 -7.25 -1.88
C PRO A 29 12.49 -8.02 -1.65
N LEU A 30 12.61 -9.29 -1.28
CA LEU A 30 11.49 -10.16 -0.98
C LEU A 30 11.59 -10.61 0.48
N VAL A 31 10.86 -9.94 1.36
CA VAL A 31 10.84 -10.22 2.79
C VAL A 31 9.64 -11.10 3.12
N GLU A 32 9.93 -12.27 3.70
CA GLU A 32 8.93 -13.15 4.29
C GLU A 32 8.84 -12.87 5.78
N VAL A 33 7.64 -12.64 6.29
CA VAL A 33 7.40 -12.45 7.72
C VAL A 33 6.56 -13.62 8.23
N SER A 34 7.06 -14.28 9.26
CA SER A 34 6.40 -15.43 9.88
C SER A 34 6.00 -15.11 11.32
N PHE A 35 4.79 -15.48 11.67
CA PHE A 35 4.23 -15.37 13.00
C PHE A 35 3.99 -16.78 13.54
N LYS A 36 4.59 -17.12 14.67
CA LYS A 36 4.44 -18.42 15.31
C LYS A 36 4.05 -18.23 16.77
N VAL A 37 2.93 -18.83 17.15
CA VAL A 37 2.47 -18.88 18.55
C VAL A 37 2.64 -20.31 19.03
N ASP A 38 3.32 -20.53 20.15
CA ASP A 38 3.46 -21.84 20.76
C ASP A 38 2.31 -22.14 21.74
N SER A 39 2.33 -23.35 22.31
CA SER A 39 1.32 -23.80 23.27
C SER A 39 1.30 -23.00 24.59
N ASN A 40 2.37 -22.26 24.87
CA ASN A 40 2.47 -21.42 26.08
C ASN A 40 2.07 -19.96 25.79
N GLY A 41 1.64 -19.67 24.54
CA GLY A 41 1.29 -18.33 24.11
C GLY A 41 2.49 -17.44 23.76
N LEU A 42 3.71 -18.00 23.69
CA LEU A 42 4.89 -17.27 23.21
C LEU A 42 4.74 -16.97 21.72
N LEU A 43 4.73 -15.68 21.38
CA LEU A 43 4.71 -15.22 20.00
C LEU A 43 6.14 -14.99 19.53
N THR A 44 6.57 -15.73 18.51
CA THR A 44 7.81 -15.48 17.78
C THR A 44 7.46 -14.84 16.43
N VAL A 45 8.07 -13.72 16.14
CA VAL A 45 7.97 -13.05 14.83
C VAL A 45 9.34 -13.04 14.21
N SER A 46 9.48 -13.62 13.01
CA SER A 46 10.71 -13.60 12.23
C SER A 46 10.50 -12.94 10.89
N ALA A 47 11.53 -12.25 10.41
CA ALA A 47 11.58 -11.67 9.07
C ALA A 47 12.83 -12.21 8.36
N PHE A 48 12.65 -12.71 7.14
CA PHE A 48 13.69 -13.31 6.33
C PHE A 48 13.69 -12.70 4.92
N GLU A 49 14.82 -12.11 4.50
CA GLU A 49 14.96 -11.61 3.14
C GLU A 49 15.55 -12.71 2.25
N LYS A 50 14.76 -13.17 1.26
CA LYS A 50 15.02 -14.40 0.46
C LYS A 50 16.25 -14.34 -0.43
N ARG A 51 16.69 -13.17 -0.84
CA ARG A 51 17.84 -13.01 -1.77
C ARG A 51 19.16 -12.87 -1.04
N SER A 52 19.18 -12.07 0.02
CA SER A 52 20.38 -11.87 0.85
C SER A 52 20.58 -12.94 1.92
N GLY A 53 19.52 -13.67 2.25
CA GLY A 53 19.52 -14.62 3.37
C GLY A 53 19.54 -13.95 4.74
N THR A 54 19.30 -12.64 4.80
CA THR A 54 19.32 -11.90 6.05
C THR A 54 18.06 -12.20 6.86
N GLU A 55 18.24 -12.49 8.14
CA GLU A 55 17.17 -12.82 9.09
C GLU A 55 17.24 -11.98 10.35
N ALA A 56 16.08 -11.67 10.93
CA ALA A 56 15.93 -11.11 12.26
C ALA A 56 14.66 -11.67 12.89
N GLN A 57 14.66 -11.82 14.22
CA GLN A 57 13.49 -12.28 14.95
C GLN A 57 13.34 -11.57 16.29
N ILE A 58 12.13 -11.59 16.81
CA ILE A 58 11.78 -11.16 18.17
C ILE A 58 10.86 -12.21 18.79
N GLU A 59 11.04 -12.43 20.08
CA GLU A 59 10.12 -13.21 20.91
C GLU A 59 9.35 -12.27 21.83
N VAL A 60 8.05 -12.42 21.85
CA VAL A 60 7.15 -11.63 22.68
C VAL A 60 6.44 -12.60 23.64
N ILE A 61 6.81 -12.52 24.91
CA ILE A 61 6.09 -13.22 25.95
C ILE A 61 4.92 -12.30 26.34
N PRO A 62 3.67 -12.71 26.16
CA PRO A 62 2.54 -11.96 26.68
C PRO A 62 2.59 -12.05 28.21
N SER A 63 3.32 -11.12 28.82
CA SER A 63 3.67 -11.15 30.27
C SER A 63 2.47 -10.99 31.20
N HIS A 64 1.34 -10.57 30.68
CA HIS A 64 0.08 -10.49 31.41
C HIS A 64 -1.05 -10.72 30.40
N GLY A 65 -1.83 -11.78 30.60
CA GLY A 65 -3.10 -11.96 29.92
C GLY A 65 -3.97 -10.73 30.15
N LEU A 66 -4.77 -10.37 29.15
CA LEU A 66 -5.77 -9.33 29.33
C LEU A 66 -6.74 -9.76 30.43
N THR A 67 -7.03 -8.88 31.38
CA THR A 67 -8.13 -9.09 32.33
C THR A 67 -9.46 -9.04 31.59
N GLN A 68 -10.50 -9.66 32.16
CA GLN A 68 -11.83 -9.60 31.53
C GLN A 68 -12.31 -8.16 31.32
N MET A 69 -12.02 -7.24 32.24
CA MET A 69 -12.34 -5.82 32.09
C MET A 69 -11.60 -5.16 30.90
N GLU A 70 -10.34 -5.52 30.68
CA GLU A 70 -9.58 -5.01 29.53
C GLU A 70 -10.10 -5.58 28.20
N ILE A 71 -10.52 -6.85 28.18
CA ILE A 71 -11.15 -7.47 27.00
C ILE A 71 -12.47 -6.77 26.70
N ASP A 72 -13.33 -6.59 27.68
CA ASP A 72 -14.63 -5.93 27.52
C ASP A 72 -14.46 -4.48 27.03
N ALA A 73 -13.51 -3.73 27.58
CA ALA A 73 -13.20 -2.37 27.14
C ALA A 73 -12.66 -2.32 25.68
N ILE A 74 -11.81 -3.27 25.28
CA ILE A 74 -11.31 -3.38 23.89
C ILE A 74 -12.47 -3.68 22.94
N MET A 75 -13.35 -4.59 23.31
CA MET A 75 -14.53 -4.94 22.51
C MET A 75 -15.47 -3.74 22.34
N GLU A 76 -15.80 -3.06 23.44
CA GLU A 76 -16.66 -1.88 23.42
C GLU A 76 -16.06 -0.77 22.54
N ALA A 77 -14.78 -0.44 22.72
CA ALA A 77 -14.09 0.54 21.89
C ALA A 77 -14.06 0.15 20.40
N SER A 78 -13.93 -1.14 20.08
CA SER A 78 -13.97 -1.63 18.68
C SER A 78 -15.35 -1.39 18.06
N PHE A 79 -16.43 -1.64 18.79
CA PHE A 79 -17.80 -1.39 18.28
C PHE A 79 -18.09 0.11 18.15
N GLU A 80 -17.70 0.91 19.14
CA GLU A 80 -17.93 2.36 19.15
C GLU A 80 -17.24 3.06 17.98
N HIS A 81 -16.03 2.63 17.62
CA HIS A 81 -15.23 3.25 16.57
C HIS A 81 -15.24 2.53 15.22
N ALA A 82 -16.00 1.45 15.07
CA ALA A 82 -15.96 0.59 13.88
C ALA A 82 -16.17 1.35 12.55
N VAL A 83 -17.11 2.28 12.51
CA VAL A 83 -17.41 3.06 11.29
C VAL A 83 -16.31 4.07 11.00
N ASP A 84 -15.82 4.77 12.02
CA ASP A 84 -14.77 5.76 11.87
C ASP A 84 -13.45 5.10 11.46
N ASP A 85 -13.11 3.99 12.07
CA ASP A 85 -11.91 3.21 11.74
C ASP A 85 -11.96 2.68 10.30
N PHE A 86 -13.11 2.18 9.86
CA PHE A 86 -13.33 1.74 8.49
C PHE A 86 -13.13 2.89 7.48
N ASN A 87 -13.72 4.06 7.75
CA ASN A 87 -13.58 5.23 6.88
C ASN A 87 -12.13 5.71 6.83
N ARG A 88 -11.44 5.75 7.95
CA ARG A 88 -10.01 6.12 8.03
C ARG A 88 -9.12 5.15 7.26
N ARG A 89 -9.38 3.85 7.37
CA ARG A 89 -8.66 2.83 6.60
C ARG A 89 -8.88 3.03 5.10
N GLN A 90 -10.13 3.22 4.66
CA GLN A 90 -10.44 3.47 3.25
C GLN A 90 -9.72 4.72 2.73
N LEU A 91 -9.70 5.80 3.51
CA LEU A 91 -9.01 7.03 3.14
C LEU A 91 -7.52 6.78 2.90
N ILE A 92 -6.85 6.06 3.80
CA ILE A 92 -5.43 5.70 3.68
C ILE A 92 -5.19 4.84 2.42
N GLU A 93 -6.04 3.85 2.16
CA GLU A 93 -5.94 2.99 0.97
C GLU A 93 -6.06 3.80 -0.33
N PHE A 94 -7.00 4.75 -0.39
CA PHE A 94 -7.17 5.62 -1.56
C PHE A 94 -6.03 6.64 -1.71
N GLN A 95 -5.50 7.19 -0.63
CA GLN A 95 -4.32 8.05 -0.65
C GLN A 95 -3.10 7.30 -1.24
N GLN A 96 -2.84 6.09 -0.77
CA GLN A 96 -1.77 5.24 -1.31
C GLN A 96 -2.01 4.86 -2.78
N SER A 97 -3.27 4.65 -3.17
CA SER A 97 -3.63 4.41 -4.56
C SER A 97 -3.36 5.63 -5.44
N ALA A 98 -3.70 6.84 -4.97
CA ALA A 98 -3.42 8.10 -5.64
C ALA A 98 -1.92 8.28 -5.91
N GLU A 99 -1.08 8.03 -4.91
CA GLU A 99 0.38 8.12 -5.06
C GLU A 99 0.91 7.13 -6.11
N ARG A 100 0.40 5.90 -6.14
CA ARG A 100 0.77 4.91 -7.18
C ARG A 100 0.36 5.37 -8.57
N VAL A 101 -0.85 5.90 -8.71
CA VAL A 101 -1.37 6.43 -9.99
C VAL A 101 -0.53 7.61 -10.45
N PHE A 102 -0.23 8.58 -9.58
CA PHE A 102 0.62 9.73 -9.92
C PHE A 102 1.99 9.29 -10.41
N LYS A 103 2.63 8.38 -9.69
CA LYS A 103 3.92 7.84 -10.08
C LYS A 103 3.86 7.12 -11.44
N GLY A 104 2.78 6.38 -11.71
CA GLY A 104 2.54 5.73 -13.00
C GLY A 104 2.40 6.74 -14.14
N ILE A 105 1.65 7.83 -13.92
CA ILE A 105 1.47 8.91 -14.90
C ILE A 105 2.82 9.61 -15.17
N GLU A 106 3.56 9.96 -14.12
CA GLU A 106 4.86 10.64 -14.24
C GLU A 106 5.88 9.81 -15.02
N LEU A 107 5.97 8.51 -14.73
CA LEU A 107 6.89 7.60 -15.42
C LEU A 107 6.55 7.45 -16.92
N ASN A 108 5.28 7.56 -17.29
CA ASN A 108 4.80 7.40 -18.66
C ASN A 108 4.51 8.75 -19.35
N TRP A 109 4.94 9.88 -18.76
CA TRP A 109 4.58 11.20 -19.30
C TRP A 109 5.12 11.44 -20.72
N LYS A 110 6.30 10.92 -21.06
CA LYS A 110 6.86 10.99 -22.41
C LYS A 110 5.96 10.28 -23.44
N VAL A 111 5.43 9.13 -23.09
CA VAL A 111 4.45 8.41 -23.94
C VAL A 111 3.15 9.21 -24.06
N ALA A 112 2.71 9.85 -22.98
CA ALA A 112 1.54 10.73 -23.01
C ALA A 112 1.71 11.91 -23.98
N GLU A 113 2.92 12.45 -24.12
CA GLU A 113 3.22 13.53 -25.08
C GLU A 113 3.10 13.08 -26.54
N GLU A 114 3.34 11.81 -26.82
CA GLU A 114 3.24 11.23 -28.16
C GLU A 114 1.81 10.79 -28.52
N VAL A 115 1.05 10.29 -27.53
CA VAL A 115 -0.24 9.62 -27.76
C VAL A 115 -1.44 10.52 -27.48
N LEU A 116 -1.31 11.46 -26.52
CA LEU A 116 -2.42 12.30 -26.08
C LEU A 116 -2.36 13.71 -26.68
N SER A 117 -3.51 14.23 -27.04
CA SER A 117 -3.65 15.65 -27.42
C SER A 117 -3.31 16.57 -26.25
N GLU A 118 -2.99 17.83 -26.55
CA GLU A 118 -2.69 18.84 -25.52
C GLU A 118 -3.84 19.02 -24.53
N ASN A 119 -5.08 19.01 -25.03
CA ASN A 119 -6.27 19.13 -24.18
C ASN A 119 -6.42 17.95 -23.21
N GLN A 120 -6.13 16.73 -23.66
CA GLN A 120 -6.18 15.55 -22.79
C GLN A 120 -5.10 15.61 -21.70
N ARG A 121 -3.88 15.99 -22.07
CA ARG A 121 -2.77 16.18 -21.09
C ARG A 121 -3.10 17.26 -20.06
N LEU A 122 -3.71 18.36 -20.49
CA LEU A 122 -4.15 19.44 -19.60
C LEU A 122 -5.25 18.95 -18.64
N SER A 123 -6.19 18.15 -19.14
CA SER A 123 -7.26 17.57 -18.31
C SER A 123 -6.70 16.62 -17.26
N ILE A 124 -5.73 15.76 -17.60
CA ILE A 124 -5.06 14.88 -16.66
C ILE A 124 -4.35 15.69 -15.56
N ARG A 125 -3.61 16.73 -15.92
CA ARG A 125 -2.91 17.57 -14.93
C ARG A 125 -3.88 18.25 -13.97
N LYS A 126 -4.97 18.82 -14.50
CA LYS A 126 -6.02 19.43 -13.68
C LYS A 126 -6.65 18.42 -12.72
N GLN A 127 -6.94 17.22 -13.21
CA GLN A 127 -7.52 16.17 -12.38
C GLN A 127 -6.53 15.67 -11.31
N MET A 128 -5.24 15.57 -11.62
CA MET A 128 -4.21 15.27 -10.61
C MET A 128 -4.18 16.32 -9.50
N ASP A 129 -4.34 17.61 -9.83
CA ASP A 129 -4.37 18.66 -8.83
C ASP A 129 -5.64 18.58 -7.97
N VAL A 130 -6.80 18.25 -8.57
CA VAL A 130 -8.04 17.98 -7.82
C VAL A 130 -7.85 16.82 -6.85
N VAL A 131 -7.30 15.70 -7.31
CA VAL A 131 -7.02 14.54 -6.45
C VAL A 131 -6.07 14.91 -5.31
N LYS A 132 -4.99 15.68 -5.58
CA LYS A 132 -4.06 16.14 -4.53
C LYS A 132 -4.77 16.98 -3.46
N GLN A 133 -5.67 17.86 -3.86
CA GLN A 133 -6.47 18.64 -2.91
C GLN A 133 -7.41 17.75 -2.10
N THR A 134 -8.07 16.78 -2.75
CA THR A 134 -8.98 15.86 -2.10
C THR A 134 -8.28 14.92 -1.13
N MET A 135 -7.01 14.55 -1.38
CA MET A 135 -6.19 13.77 -0.45
C MET A 135 -5.99 14.45 0.92
N THR A 136 -6.18 15.78 1.00
CA THR A 136 -6.08 16.52 2.27
C THR A 136 -7.41 16.61 3.04
N THR A 137 -8.49 16.09 2.46
CA THR A 137 -9.80 16.00 3.12
C THR A 137 -9.97 14.65 3.81
N ASP A 138 -10.86 14.58 4.79
CA ASP A 138 -11.17 13.36 5.52
C ASP A 138 -12.30 12.53 4.86
N ASP A 139 -12.65 12.83 3.60
CA ASP A 139 -13.73 12.15 2.87
C ASP A 139 -13.18 11.14 1.85
N ALA A 140 -13.22 9.87 2.24
CA ALA A 140 -12.76 8.76 1.41
C ALA A 140 -13.60 8.59 0.13
N GLN A 141 -14.90 8.91 0.16
CA GLN A 141 -15.79 8.72 -1.00
C GLN A 141 -15.51 9.76 -2.09
N ILE A 142 -15.28 11.01 -1.69
CA ILE A 142 -14.89 12.07 -2.63
C ILE A 142 -13.54 11.72 -3.26
N LEU A 143 -12.55 11.32 -2.45
CA LEU A 143 -11.23 10.94 -2.98
C LEU A 143 -11.33 9.77 -3.97
N LYS A 144 -12.16 8.77 -3.66
CA LYS A 144 -12.42 7.65 -4.58
C LYS A 144 -12.99 8.13 -5.92
N ALA A 145 -14.03 8.96 -5.89
CA ALA A 145 -14.66 9.46 -7.10
C ALA A 145 -13.68 10.24 -7.99
N GLU A 146 -12.83 11.07 -7.39
CA GLU A 146 -11.82 11.83 -8.14
C GLU A 146 -10.69 10.94 -8.68
N LEU A 147 -10.34 9.86 -7.98
CA LEU A 147 -9.41 8.84 -8.48
C LEU A 147 -9.99 8.06 -9.66
N ASP A 148 -11.25 7.67 -9.60
CA ASP A 148 -11.95 6.98 -10.69
C ASP A 148 -11.99 7.89 -11.94
N ASN A 149 -12.29 9.17 -11.78
CA ASN A 149 -12.23 10.16 -12.86
C ASN A 149 -10.82 10.28 -13.46
N LEU A 150 -9.78 10.29 -12.63
CA LEU A 150 -8.38 10.31 -13.11
C LEU A 150 -8.03 9.02 -13.87
N GLY A 151 -8.51 7.87 -13.39
CA GLY A 151 -8.36 6.57 -14.04
C GLY A 151 -8.97 6.57 -15.46
N ASP A 152 -10.18 7.10 -15.61
CA ASP A 152 -10.84 7.20 -16.91
C ASP A 152 -10.09 8.12 -17.89
N LEU A 153 -9.58 9.26 -17.41
CA LEU A 153 -8.77 10.18 -18.23
C LEU A 153 -7.43 9.56 -18.65
N THR A 154 -6.85 8.69 -17.85
CA THR A 154 -5.55 8.06 -18.12
C THR A 154 -5.65 6.72 -18.85
N ARG A 155 -6.86 6.19 -19.07
CA ARG A 155 -7.08 4.91 -19.78
C ARG A 155 -6.37 4.83 -21.14
N PRO A 156 -6.45 5.85 -22.02
CA PRO A 156 -5.74 5.81 -23.31
C PRO A 156 -4.23 5.71 -23.17
N LEU A 157 -3.66 6.28 -22.11
CA LEU A 157 -2.23 6.17 -21.81
C LEU A 157 -1.86 4.76 -21.34
N ALA A 158 -2.67 4.12 -20.53
CA ALA A 158 -2.45 2.76 -20.07
C ALA A 158 -2.53 1.75 -21.24
N ASP A 159 -3.50 1.91 -22.12
CA ASP A 159 -3.67 1.06 -23.30
C ASP A 159 -2.46 1.16 -24.25
N SER A 160 -1.96 2.35 -24.49
CA SER A 160 -0.79 2.57 -25.37
C SER A 160 0.52 2.08 -24.75
N ALA A 161 0.70 2.22 -23.44
CA ALA A 161 1.89 1.70 -22.75
C ALA A 161 1.95 0.17 -22.80
N THR A 162 0.81 -0.51 -22.74
CA THR A 162 0.71 -1.97 -22.86
C THR A 162 1.08 -2.45 -24.27
N VAL A 163 0.62 -1.76 -25.32
CA VAL A 163 0.93 -2.08 -26.72
C VAL A 163 2.42 -1.89 -27.01
N SER A 164 3.05 -0.82 -26.53
CA SER A 164 4.47 -0.56 -26.70
C SER A 164 5.35 -1.65 -26.08
N TYR A 165 4.95 -2.18 -24.92
CA TYR A 165 5.68 -3.25 -24.22
C TYR A 165 5.59 -4.59 -24.95
N THR A 166 4.45 -4.89 -25.58
CA THR A 166 4.27 -6.11 -26.39
C THR A 166 5.07 -6.08 -27.70
N HIS A 167 5.19 -4.92 -28.34
CA HIS A 167 5.99 -4.76 -29.54
C HIS A 167 7.50 -4.90 -29.30
N LEU A 168 8.02 -4.36 -28.22
CA LEU A 168 9.45 -4.51 -27.85
C LEU A 168 9.82 -5.98 -27.58
N ARG A 169 8.92 -6.74 -26.98
CA ARG A 169 9.14 -8.17 -26.69
C ARG A 169 9.06 -9.07 -27.93
N ALA A 170 8.28 -8.66 -28.93
CA ALA A 170 8.16 -9.41 -30.21
C ALA A 170 9.40 -9.28 -31.09
N HIS A 171 10.18 -8.20 -30.96
CA HIS A 171 11.42 -8.00 -31.71
C HIS A 171 12.64 -8.72 -31.11
N GLU A 172 12.59 -9.13 -29.83
CA GLU A 172 13.69 -9.89 -29.20
C GLU A 172 13.59 -11.41 -29.40
N THR A 173 12.55 -11.92 -30.04
CA THR A 173 12.31 -13.37 -30.22
C THR A 173 12.47 -13.85 -31.68
N THR A 174 13.20 -13.14 -32.56
CA THR A 174 13.60 -13.71 -33.84
C THR A 174 14.95 -14.42 -33.68
N PRO A 175 14.98 -15.77 -33.72
CA PRO A 175 16.24 -16.52 -33.72
C PRO A 175 16.88 -16.40 -35.09
N HIS A 176 18.19 -16.14 -35.10
CA HIS A 176 19.07 -16.41 -36.23
C HIS A 176 19.42 -17.88 -36.29
#